data_2bffede1de9533a9760c1a77a5521899
#
_entry.id   2bffede1de9533a9760c1a77a5521899
#
_cell.length_a   1.000
_cell.length_b   1.000
_cell.length_c   1.000
_cell.angle_alpha   90.00
_cell.angle_beta   90.00
_cell.angle_gamma   90.00
#
_symmetry.space_group_name_H-M   'P 1'
#
loop_
_entity.id
_entity.type
_entity.pdbx_description
1 polymer ?
#
loop_
_entity_poly.entity_id
_entity_poly.type
_entity_poly.pdbx_seq_one_letter_code
_entity_poly.pdbx_strand_id
1 'polypeptide(L)'
;KAYFKPDNLSDLVLFLKRFGYKEKIHILGAGSNTLISNKTFDGVVVKLGKNFSNISILPNGVIVAGSACLDKKLSDFALENEVGNFEFLECIPGTVGGGLKMNAGCFDKEFKDILISIQAIDKEGRVLTIPANKVIFKYRNNDLPEDLIFLSASFKGKKKDKDKIQKEVFELKNRKESTQPTKIKTSGSTFKNPINQSDKKVW
;
A
#
# COMPACT_ATOMS: atom_id res chain seq x y z
N LYS A 1 -5.61 8.27 -22.02
CA LYS A 1 -5.63 7.63 -23.38
C LYS A 1 -5.73 6.12 -23.31
N ALA A 2 -5.01 5.44 -22.41
CA ALA A 2 -4.95 3.99 -22.35
C ALA A 2 -4.98 3.46 -20.91
N TYR A 3 -5.44 2.23 -20.76
CA TYR A 3 -5.39 1.45 -19.53
C TYR A 3 -4.57 0.18 -19.82
N PHE A 4 -3.58 -0.10 -18.98
CA PHE A 4 -2.72 -1.26 -19.10
C PHE A 4 -2.72 -2.06 -17.80
N LYS A 5 -2.93 -3.36 -17.91
CA LYS A 5 -2.91 -4.29 -16.80
C LYS A 5 -1.92 -5.40 -17.10
N PRO A 6 -0.64 -5.27 -16.70
CA PRO A 6 0.34 -6.33 -16.88
C PRO A 6 -0.05 -7.56 -16.07
N ASP A 7 0.02 -8.74 -16.68
CA ASP A 7 -0.24 -9.98 -15.97
C ASP A 7 1.00 -10.49 -15.20
N ASN A 8 2.18 -10.12 -15.66
CA ASN A 8 3.44 -10.53 -15.05
C ASN A 8 4.52 -9.45 -15.19
N LEU A 9 5.69 -9.70 -14.57
CA LEU A 9 6.82 -8.76 -14.60
C LEU A 9 7.37 -8.54 -16.01
N SER A 10 7.40 -9.59 -16.85
CA SER A 10 7.92 -9.49 -18.21
C SER A 10 7.08 -8.54 -19.07
N ASP A 11 5.75 -8.60 -18.96
CA ASP A 11 4.84 -7.67 -19.64
C ASP A 11 5.07 -6.22 -19.20
N LEU A 12 5.26 -6.01 -17.88
CA LEU A 12 5.54 -4.70 -17.35
C LEU A 12 6.89 -4.16 -17.83
N VAL A 13 7.94 -4.98 -17.83
CA VAL A 13 9.27 -4.63 -18.34
C VAL A 13 9.22 -4.23 -19.81
N LEU A 14 8.57 -5.04 -20.65
CA LEU A 14 8.41 -4.75 -22.09
C LEU A 14 7.66 -3.43 -22.31
N PHE A 15 6.60 -3.20 -21.56
CA PHE A 15 5.84 -1.95 -21.60
C PHE A 15 6.74 -0.75 -21.22
N LEU A 16 7.47 -0.82 -20.11
CA LEU A 16 8.32 0.26 -19.64
C LEU A 16 9.47 0.57 -20.61
N LYS A 17 10.14 -0.46 -21.14
CA LYS A 17 11.18 -0.27 -22.15
C LYS A 17 10.67 0.43 -23.41
N ARG A 18 9.42 0.23 -23.80
CA ARG A 18 8.82 0.82 -24.99
C ARG A 18 8.24 2.21 -24.73
N PHE A 19 7.63 2.43 -23.58
CA PHE A 19 6.78 3.60 -23.30
C PHE A 19 7.20 4.39 -22.06
N GLY A 20 8.10 3.89 -21.20
CA GLY A 20 8.41 4.47 -19.90
C GLY A 20 8.83 5.95 -19.93
N TYR A 21 9.53 6.37 -20.98
CA TYR A 21 9.90 7.79 -21.20
C TYR A 21 9.00 8.54 -22.20
N LYS A 22 8.17 7.83 -22.94
CA LYS A 22 7.34 8.41 -24.00
C LYS A 22 5.96 8.81 -23.52
N GLU A 23 5.49 8.14 -22.48
CA GLU A 23 4.13 8.31 -21.98
C GLU A 23 4.13 8.75 -20.50
N LYS A 24 3.17 9.57 -20.15
CA LYS A 24 2.85 9.83 -18.74
C LYS A 24 2.19 8.59 -18.15
N ILE A 25 2.81 7.99 -17.15
CA ILE A 25 2.32 6.78 -16.49
C ILE A 25 1.74 7.15 -15.13
N HIS A 26 0.52 6.64 -14.84
CA HIS A 26 -0.09 6.73 -13.53
C HIS A 26 -0.40 5.33 -13.01
N ILE A 27 0.07 5.02 -11.80
CA ILE A 27 -0.16 3.73 -11.16
C ILE A 27 -1.41 3.82 -10.31
N LEU A 28 -2.37 2.94 -10.61
CA LEU A 28 -3.63 2.85 -9.88
C LEU A 28 -3.67 1.59 -9.01
N GLY A 29 -3.74 1.76 -7.70
CA GLY A 29 -4.00 0.66 -6.76
C GLY A 29 -5.49 0.28 -6.71
N ALA A 30 -6.06 0.19 -5.51
CA ALA A 30 -7.51 -0.05 -5.34
C ALA A 30 -8.38 1.16 -5.73
N GLY A 31 -7.80 2.34 -5.85
CA GLY A 31 -8.54 3.58 -6.12
C GLY A 31 -9.19 4.19 -4.87
N SER A 32 -8.95 3.65 -3.69
CA SER A 32 -9.58 4.08 -2.43
C SER A 32 -9.16 5.48 -1.95
N ASN A 33 -8.09 6.03 -2.52
CA ASN A 33 -7.59 7.37 -2.21
C ASN A 33 -7.33 8.17 -3.49
N THR A 34 -8.16 7.97 -4.53
CA THR A 34 -7.98 8.59 -5.84
C THR A 34 -9.23 9.35 -6.24
N LEU A 35 -9.10 10.65 -6.44
CA LEU A 35 -10.13 11.47 -7.05
C LEU A 35 -9.83 11.61 -8.55
N ILE A 36 -10.76 11.12 -9.37
CA ILE A 36 -10.61 11.13 -10.83
C ILE A 36 -11.40 12.30 -11.41
N SER A 37 -10.71 13.15 -12.18
CA SER A 37 -11.34 14.23 -12.93
C SER A 37 -12.17 13.70 -14.10
N ASN A 38 -13.19 14.46 -14.51
CA ASN A 38 -13.97 14.18 -15.73
C ASN A 38 -13.17 14.38 -17.03
N LYS A 39 -11.99 14.99 -16.95
CA LYS A 39 -11.10 15.18 -18.11
C LYS A 39 -10.34 13.90 -18.43
N THR A 40 -10.14 13.63 -19.71
CA THR A 40 -9.33 12.50 -20.16
C THR A 40 -7.88 12.66 -19.65
N PHE A 41 -7.37 11.63 -18.97
CA PHE A 41 -5.98 11.58 -18.61
C PHE A 41 -5.12 11.33 -19.87
N ASP A 42 -4.21 12.26 -20.15
CA ASP A 42 -3.31 12.17 -21.28
C ASP A 42 -2.08 11.34 -20.93
N GLY A 43 -2.22 10.03 -20.98
CA GLY A 43 -1.20 9.06 -20.59
C GLY A 43 -1.75 7.64 -20.47
N VAL A 44 -1.03 6.79 -19.78
CA VAL A 44 -1.39 5.41 -19.51
C VAL A 44 -1.64 5.19 -18.03
N VAL A 45 -2.81 4.67 -17.67
CA VAL A 45 -3.09 4.19 -16.32
C VAL A 45 -2.67 2.73 -16.24
N VAL A 46 -1.73 2.43 -15.36
CA VAL A 46 -1.25 1.06 -15.13
C VAL A 46 -1.84 0.54 -13.82
N LYS A 47 -2.48 -0.62 -13.88
CA LYS A 47 -2.98 -1.34 -12.71
C LYS A 47 -2.38 -2.73 -12.69
N LEU A 48 -1.55 -3.03 -11.68
CA LEU A 48 -0.90 -4.33 -11.55
C LEU A 48 -1.93 -5.46 -11.43
N GLY A 49 -1.70 -6.55 -12.18
CA GLY A 49 -2.58 -7.71 -12.22
C GLY A 49 -2.47 -8.62 -10.99
N LYS A 50 -3.24 -9.73 -11.01
CA LYS A 50 -3.35 -10.66 -9.88
C LYS A 50 -2.01 -11.28 -9.47
N ASN A 51 -1.09 -11.51 -10.40
CA ASN A 51 0.22 -12.11 -10.11
C ASN A 51 1.13 -11.21 -9.26
N PHE A 52 0.79 -9.91 -9.13
CA PHE A 52 1.44 -8.98 -8.21
C PHE A 52 0.75 -8.90 -6.84
N SER A 53 -0.15 -9.84 -6.50
CA SER A 53 -0.88 -9.85 -5.22
C SER A 53 -0.55 -11.05 -4.32
N ASN A 54 0.48 -11.83 -4.65
CA ASN A 54 0.89 -12.99 -3.87
C ASN A 54 1.43 -12.57 -2.50
N ILE A 55 1.17 -13.39 -1.49
CA ILE A 55 1.73 -13.24 -0.14
C ILE A 55 2.45 -14.54 0.21
N SER A 56 3.59 -14.42 0.85
CA SER A 56 4.35 -15.55 1.38
C SER A 56 5.03 -15.18 2.68
N ILE A 57 5.35 -16.18 3.49
CA ILE A 57 6.14 -16.03 4.71
C ILE A 57 7.45 -16.82 4.56
N LEU A 58 8.56 -16.19 4.92
CA LEU A 58 9.88 -16.81 4.93
C LEU A 58 10.12 -17.51 6.27
N PRO A 59 11.07 -18.49 6.35
CA PRO A 59 11.35 -19.22 7.58
C PRO A 59 11.71 -18.35 8.78
N ASN A 60 12.22 -17.14 8.55
CA ASN A 60 12.57 -16.15 9.60
C ASN A 60 11.38 -15.28 10.03
N GLY A 61 10.16 -15.59 9.59
CA GLY A 61 8.94 -14.85 9.92
C GLY A 61 8.74 -13.54 9.14
N VAL A 62 9.59 -13.26 8.14
CA VAL A 62 9.40 -12.12 7.23
C VAL A 62 8.27 -12.42 6.26
N ILE A 63 7.29 -11.52 6.18
CA ILE A 63 6.19 -11.62 5.22
C ILE A 63 6.55 -10.80 3.98
N VAL A 64 6.43 -11.41 2.80
CA VAL A 64 6.59 -10.75 1.51
C VAL A 64 5.21 -10.65 0.86
N ALA A 65 4.81 -9.44 0.50
CA ALA A 65 3.53 -9.18 -0.14
C ALA A 65 3.69 -8.38 -1.44
N GLY A 66 3.00 -8.80 -2.49
CA GLY A 66 2.93 -8.10 -3.75
C GLY A 66 2.14 -6.79 -3.63
N SER A 67 2.52 -5.78 -4.41
CA SER A 67 1.94 -4.44 -4.34
C SER A 67 0.46 -4.36 -4.71
N ALA A 68 -0.06 -5.32 -5.48
CA ALA A 68 -1.49 -5.41 -5.79
C ALA A 68 -2.30 -6.17 -4.71
N CYS A 69 -1.65 -6.72 -3.67
CA CYS A 69 -2.32 -7.33 -2.55
C CYS A 69 -3.12 -6.29 -1.78
N LEU A 70 -4.33 -6.64 -1.33
CA LEU A 70 -5.13 -5.79 -0.46
C LEU A 70 -4.52 -5.75 0.96
N ASP A 71 -4.51 -4.58 1.58
CA ASP A 71 -3.99 -4.38 2.95
C ASP A 71 -4.68 -5.30 3.96
N LYS A 72 -6.01 -5.44 3.83
CA LYS A 72 -6.78 -6.39 4.62
C LYS A 72 -6.30 -7.84 4.46
N LYS A 73 -6.01 -8.30 3.24
CA LYS A 73 -5.52 -9.67 3.00
C LYS A 73 -4.15 -9.90 3.63
N LEU A 74 -3.30 -8.87 3.66
CA LEU A 74 -2.01 -8.95 4.34
C LEU A 74 -2.20 -9.05 5.86
N SER A 75 -3.17 -8.31 6.44
CA SER A 75 -3.55 -8.44 7.86
C SER A 75 -4.07 -9.85 8.19
N ASP A 76 -5.01 -10.36 7.39
CA ASP A 76 -5.59 -11.70 7.56
C ASP A 76 -4.49 -12.79 7.48
N PHE A 77 -3.58 -12.68 6.51
CA PHE A 77 -2.46 -13.61 6.35
C PHE A 77 -1.52 -13.59 7.56
N ALA A 78 -1.21 -12.39 8.09
CA ALA A 78 -0.37 -12.25 9.27
C ALA A 78 -1.04 -12.86 10.52
N LEU A 79 -2.34 -12.67 10.70
CA LEU A 79 -3.15 -13.30 11.75
C LEU A 79 -3.07 -14.83 11.67
N GLU A 80 -3.26 -15.41 10.48
CA GLU A 80 -3.20 -16.86 10.27
C GLU A 80 -1.85 -17.47 10.59
N ASN A 81 -0.78 -16.68 10.44
CA ASN A 81 0.61 -17.10 10.72
C ASN A 81 1.13 -16.62 12.08
N GLU A 82 0.25 -16.15 12.99
CA GLU A 82 0.61 -15.68 14.34
C GLU A 82 1.66 -14.56 14.34
N VAL A 83 1.59 -13.64 13.35
CA VAL A 83 2.47 -12.48 13.21
C VAL A 83 1.70 -11.20 13.52
N GLY A 84 1.97 -10.59 14.65
CA GLY A 84 1.40 -9.30 15.05
C GLY A 84 2.11 -8.11 14.43
N ASN A 85 1.59 -6.92 14.68
CA ASN A 85 1.92 -5.59 14.16
C ASN A 85 1.29 -5.28 12.78
N PHE A 86 0.46 -6.16 12.24
CA PHE A 86 -0.25 -5.95 10.97
C PHE A 86 -1.74 -5.62 11.19
N GLU A 87 -2.20 -5.57 12.43
CA GLU A 87 -3.62 -5.43 12.80
C GLU A 87 -4.23 -4.14 12.25
N PHE A 88 -3.43 -3.04 12.20
CA PHE A 88 -3.88 -1.74 11.70
C PHE A 88 -4.24 -1.74 10.21
N LEU A 89 -3.69 -2.67 9.43
CA LEU A 89 -3.96 -2.81 7.99
C LEU A 89 -5.42 -3.21 7.71
N GLU A 90 -6.07 -3.89 8.64
CA GLU A 90 -7.50 -4.21 8.56
C GLU A 90 -8.37 -2.95 8.42
N CYS A 91 -7.90 -1.83 8.95
CA CYS A 91 -8.60 -0.56 8.92
C CYS A 91 -8.27 0.29 7.69
N ILE A 92 -7.34 -0.13 6.82
CA ILE A 92 -6.89 0.65 5.66
C ILE A 92 -7.47 0.04 4.38
N PRO A 93 -8.41 0.74 3.71
CA PRO A 93 -8.88 0.29 2.40
C PRO A 93 -7.81 0.62 1.35
N GLY A 94 -7.21 -0.38 0.75
CA GLY A 94 -6.16 -0.12 -0.23
C GLY A 94 -5.42 -1.37 -0.67
N THR A 95 -4.31 -1.14 -1.33
CA THR A 95 -3.33 -2.14 -1.69
C THR A 95 -1.98 -1.80 -1.09
N VAL A 96 -1.15 -2.80 -0.83
CA VAL A 96 0.20 -2.67 -0.30
C VAL A 96 1.01 -1.58 -1.04
N GLY A 97 0.98 -1.56 -2.37
CA GLY A 97 1.68 -0.53 -3.14
C GLY A 97 1.16 0.89 -2.90
N GLY A 98 -0.17 1.05 -2.79
CA GLY A 98 -0.80 2.33 -2.44
C GLY A 98 -0.48 2.75 -1.01
N GLY A 99 -0.55 1.80 -0.07
CA GLY A 99 -0.20 2.00 1.33
C GLY A 99 1.25 2.46 1.52
N LEU A 100 2.19 1.82 0.83
CA LEU A 100 3.60 2.21 0.83
C LEU A 100 3.83 3.61 0.24
N LYS A 101 3.20 3.94 -0.90
CA LYS A 101 3.34 5.25 -1.55
C LYS A 101 2.86 6.38 -0.65
N MET A 102 1.82 6.13 0.11
CA MET A 102 1.21 7.08 1.03
C MET A 102 1.75 6.98 2.47
N ASN A 103 2.67 6.07 2.77
CA ASN A 103 2.96 5.70 4.15
C ASN A 103 1.66 5.62 4.97
N ALA A 104 0.71 4.85 4.45
CA ALA A 104 -0.62 4.78 5.03
C ALA A 104 -0.56 4.24 6.46
N GLY A 105 -1.43 4.76 7.31
CA GLY A 105 -1.46 4.37 8.70
C GLY A 105 -2.83 4.61 9.33
N CYS A 106 -3.06 3.91 10.42
CA CYS A 106 -4.26 3.98 11.23
C CYS A 106 -3.91 3.71 12.70
N PHE A 107 -4.48 4.50 13.62
CA PHE A 107 -4.29 4.34 15.07
C PHE A 107 -2.81 4.24 15.47
N ASP A 108 -2.05 5.27 15.13
CA ASP A 108 -0.63 5.47 15.49
C ASP A 108 0.35 4.42 14.93
N LYS A 109 -0.10 3.60 13.96
CA LYS A 109 0.73 2.68 13.20
C LYS A 109 0.74 3.07 11.73
N GLU A 110 1.90 2.93 11.08
CA GLU A 110 2.12 3.24 9.68
C GLU A 110 2.89 2.12 8.98
N PHE A 111 2.84 2.07 7.64
CA PHE A 111 3.59 1.08 6.85
C PHE A 111 5.09 1.05 7.18
N LYS A 112 5.72 2.22 7.42
CA LYS A 112 7.14 2.30 7.80
C LYS A 112 7.51 1.48 9.03
N ASP A 113 6.56 1.28 9.97
CA ASP A 113 6.83 0.62 11.26
C ASP A 113 7.06 -0.89 11.12
N ILE A 114 6.57 -1.47 10.02
CA ILE A 114 6.71 -2.90 9.72
C ILE A 114 7.58 -3.19 8.50
N LEU A 115 7.97 -2.16 7.73
CA LEU A 115 8.68 -2.31 6.47
C LEU A 115 10.14 -2.69 6.67
N ILE A 116 10.62 -3.66 5.89
CA ILE A 116 12.04 -4.02 5.76
C ILE A 116 12.62 -3.47 4.46
N SER A 117 11.95 -3.73 3.33
CA SER A 117 12.40 -3.28 2.01
C SER A 117 11.24 -3.24 1.02
N ILE A 118 11.44 -2.45 -0.03
CA ILE A 118 10.54 -2.37 -1.19
C ILE A 118 11.27 -2.91 -2.40
N GLN A 119 10.62 -3.76 -3.18
CA GLN A 119 11.05 -4.09 -4.53
C GLN A 119 10.28 -3.22 -5.50
N ALA A 120 10.98 -2.47 -6.32
CA ALA A 120 10.41 -1.53 -7.28
C ALA A 120 11.03 -1.70 -8.67
N ILE A 121 10.36 -1.17 -9.68
CA ILE A 121 10.86 -1.12 -11.06
C ILE A 121 10.86 0.34 -11.55
N ASP A 122 11.92 0.74 -12.24
CA ASP A 122 12.05 2.07 -12.82
C ASP A 122 11.52 2.14 -14.27
N LYS A 123 11.61 3.32 -14.87
CA LYS A 123 11.16 3.56 -16.25
C LYS A 123 11.96 2.79 -17.31
N GLU A 124 13.18 2.39 -17.01
CA GLU A 124 14.02 1.56 -17.88
C GLU A 124 13.67 0.07 -17.78
N GLY A 125 12.81 -0.29 -16.83
CA GLY A 125 12.47 -1.70 -16.57
C GLY A 125 13.52 -2.41 -15.71
N ARG A 126 14.34 -1.69 -14.94
CA ARG A 126 15.29 -2.26 -13.99
C ARG A 126 14.62 -2.45 -12.63
N VAL A 127 14.74 -3.65 -12.09
CA VAL A 127 14.23 -3.97 -10.76
C VAL A 127 15.25 -3.55 -9.70
N LEU A 128 14.77 -2.83 -8.69
CA LEU A 128 15.55 -2.28 -7.59
C LEU A 128 15.02 -2.81 -6.27
N THR A 129 15.91 -3.08 -5.32
CA THR A 129 15.54 -3.36 -3.93
C THR A 129 15.96 -2.18 -3.06
N ILE A 130 15.02 -1.55 -2.38
CA ILE A 130 15.21 -0.35 -1.59
C ILE A 130 14.98 -0.70 -0.12
N PRO A 131 16.03 -0.75 0.72
CA PRO A 131 15.88 -0.96 2.16
C PRO A 131 15.09 0.17 2.83
N ALA A 132 14.28 -0.15 3.83
CA ALA A 132 13.44 0.83 4.52
C ALA A 132 14.25 1.99 5.15
N ASN A 133 15.47 1.72 5.62
CA ASN A 133 16.36 2.73 6.18
C ASN A 133 16.96 3.71 5.15
N LYS A 134 16.70 3.49 3.85
CA LYS A 134 17.07 4.40 2.76
C LYS A 134 15.89 5.24 2.28
N VAL A 135 14.72 5.11 2.92
CA VAL A 135 13.49 5.83 2.57
C VAL A 135 13.13 6.79 3.70
N ILE A 136 12.94 8.06 3.38
CA ILE A 136 12.45 9.06 4.33
C ILE A 136 10.94 9.09 4.26
N PHE A 137 10.30 8.46 5.23
CA PHE A 137 8.85 8.49 5.38
C PHE A 137 8.40 9.73 6.13
N LYS A 138 7.37 10.36 5.59
CA LYS A 138 6.65 11.49 6.21
C LYS A 138 5.17 11.16 6.35
N TYR A 139 4.42 12.00 7.04
CA TYR A 139 2.97 11.86 7.11
C TYR A 139 2.35 11.88 5.71
N ARG A 140 1.76 10.76 5.30
CA ARG A 140 1.11 10.56 3.99
C ARG A 140 2.05 10.82 2.80
N ASN A 141 3.34 10.51 2.95
CA ASN A 141 4.33 10.68 1.88
C ASN A 141 5.62 9.87 2.15
N ASN A 142 6.42 9.72 1.10
CA ASN A 142 7.81 9.27 1.16
C ASN A 142 8.63 10.04 0.13
N ASP A 143 9.97 9.97 0.21
CA ASP A 143 10.90 10.69 -0.68
C ASP A 143 11.30 9.91 -1.93
N LEU A 144 10.71 8.74 -2.16
CA LEU A 144 11.03 7.94 -3.34
C LEU A 144 10.53 8.61 -4.63
N PRO A 145 11.25 8.46 -5.74
CA PRO A 145 10.83 8.96 -7.05
C PRO A 145 9.39 8.58 -7.38
N GLU A 146 8.63 9.53 -7.94
CA GLU A 146 7.21 9.32 -8.23
C GLU A 146 6.96 8.30 -9.33
N ASP A 147 7.95 8.09 -10.19
CA ASP A 147 7.92 7.20 -11.33
C ASP A 147 8.29 5.75 -11.02
N LEU A 148 8.71 5.46 -9.79
CA LEU A 148 8.92 4.09 -9.36
C LEU A 148 7.58 3.35 -9.20
N ILE A 149 7.52 2.16 -9.80
CA ILE A 149 6.40 1.25 -9.64
C ILE A 149 6.78 0.19 -8.60
N PHE A 150 6.08 0.15 -7.47
CA PHE A 150 6.33 -0.85 -6.45
C PHE A 150 5.77 -2.20 -6.88
N LEU A 151 6.59 -3.25 -6.81
CA LEU A 151 6.25 -4.61 -7.21
C LEU A 151 5.83 -5.48 -6.02
N SER A 152 6.59 -5.39 -4.94
CA SER A 152 6.37 -6.10 -3.68
C SER A 152 7.10 -5.41 -2.53
N ALA A 153 6.81 -5.82 -1.31
CA ALA A 153 7.57 -5.40 -0.15
C ALA A 153 7.73 -6.53 0.86
N SER A 154 8.81 -6.45 1.64
CA SER A 154 9.10 -7.34 2.75
C SER A 154 8.80 -6.64 4.06
N PHE A 155 8.13 -7.34 4.97
CA PHE A 155 7.65 -6.81 6.24
C PHE A 155 8.08 -7.68 7.40
N LYS A 156 8.30 -7.06 8.56
CA LYS A 156 8.64 -7.73 9.80
C LYS A 156 7.58 -7.44 10.86
N GLY A 157 6.97 -8.51 11.36
CA GLY A 157 6.13 -8.45 12.55
C GLY A 157 6.81 -9.06 13.77
N LYS A 158 6.03 -9.30 14.80
CA LYS A 158 6.45 -9.99 16.03
C LYS A 158 5.57 -11.21 16.20
N LYS A 159 6.14 -12.35 16.64
CA LYS A 159 5.33 -13.50 17.01
C LYS A 159 4.33 -13.09 18.08
N LYS A 160 3.05 -13.39 17.84
CA LYS A 160 1.95 -13.00 18.71
C LYS A 160 0.85 -14.04 18.60
N ASP A 161 0.27 -14.37 19.73
CA ASP A 161 -0.84 -15.32 19.84
C ASP A 161 -2.02 -14.87 18.96
N LYS A 162 -2.65 -15.83 18.26
CA LYS A 162 -3.74 -15.58 17.31
C LYS A 162 -4.94 -14.90 17.96
N ASP A 163 -5.33 -15.31 19.16
CA ASP A 163 -6.49 -14.74 19.85
C ASP A 163 -6.22 -13.28 20.25
N LYS A 164 -4.97 -12.97 20.62
CA LYS A 164 -4.58 -11.58 20.92
C LYS A 164 -4.61 -10.70 19.68
N ILE A 165 -4.13 -11.19 18.53
CA ILE A 165 -4.21 -10.47 17.26
C ILE A 165 -5.67 -10.23 16.89
N GLN A 166 -6.52 -11.27 16.99
CA GLN A 166 -7.93 -11.19 16.65
C GLN A 166 -8.68 -10.20 17.52
N LYS A 167 -8.39 -10.19 18.82
CA LYS A 167 -8.95 -9.21 19.76
C LYS A 167 -8.58 -7.79 19.37
N GLU A 168 -7.30 -7.52 19.07
CA GLU A 168 -6.82 -6.19 18.66
C GLU A 168 -7.46 -5.75 17.34
N VAL A 169 -7.55 -6.64 16.35
CA VAL A 169 -8.26 -6.36 15.09
C VAL A 169 -9.71 -5.96 15.35
N PHE A 170 -10.41 -6.68 16.25
CA PHE A 170 -11.78 -6.36 16.61
C PHE A 170 -11.90 -4.99 17.29
N GLU A 171 -11.01 -4.68 18.23
CA GLU A 171 -10.99 -3.38 18.92
C GLU A 171 -10.72 -2.22 17.93
N LEU A 172 -9.78 -2.38 16.99
CA LEU A 172 -9.49 -1.39 15.95
C LEU A 172 -10.69 -1.19 15.01
N LYS A 173 -11.39 -2.25 14.63
CA LYS A 173 -12.63 -2.14 13.83
C LYS A 173 -13.72 -1.35 14.54
N ASN A 174 -13.99 -1.70 15.79
CA ASN A 174 -15.00 -0.99 16.60
C ASN A 174 -14.65 0.50 16.76
N ARG A 175 -13.37 0.80 17.03
CA ARG A 175 -12.89 2.18 17.11
C ARG A 175 -13.07 2.92 15.79
N LYS A 176 -12.81 2.25 14.66
CA LYS A 176 -13.03 2.86 13.34
C LYS A 176 -14.51 3.12 13.08
N GLU A 177 -15.39 2.17 13.36
CA GLU A 177 -16.84 2.30 13.17
C GLU A 177 -17.45 3.41 14.04
N SER A 178 -16.92 3.61 15.25
CA SER A 178 -17.38 4.69 16.13
C SER A 178 -16.89 6.09 15.71
N THR A 179 -15.79 6.17 14.93
CA THR A 179 -15.16 7.45 14.56
C THR A 179 -15.34 7.84 13.11
N GLN A 180 -15.76 6.93 12.24
CA GLN A 180 -15.88 7.15 10.80
C GLN A 180 -17.18 6.55 10.25
N PRO A 181 -17.83 7.18 9.25
CA PRO A 181 -19.05 6.65 8.63
C PRO A 181 -18.73 5.43 7.76
N THR A 182 -18.84 4.23 8.31
CA THR A 182 -18.53 2.97 7.59
C THR A 182 -19.68 2.48 6.71
N LYS A 183 -20.91 2.90 7.01
CA LYS A 183 -22.13 2.49 6.29
C LYS A 183 -22.44 3.35 5.04
N ILE A 184 -21.72 4.45 4.87
CA ILE A 184 -21.92 5.38 3.74
C ILE A 184 -20.73 5.24 2.79
N LYS A 185 -21.02 5.18 1.48
CA LYS A 185 -19.95 5.19 0.46
C LYS A 185 -19.23 6.53 0.51
N THR A 186 -17.98 6.54 0.92
CA THR A 186 -17.11 7.71 0.96
C THR A 186 -15.80 7.42 0.25
N SER A 187 -15.12 8.47 -0.20
CA SER A 187 -13.76 8.37 -0.75
C SER A 187 -12.66 8.42 0.33
N GLY A 188 -13.02 8.24 1.60
CA GLY A 188 -12.10 8.36 2.74
C GLY A 188 -11.88 9.83 3.15
N SER A 189 -10.83 10.07 3.95
CA SER A 189 -10.46 11.43 4.38
C SER A 189 -9.92 12.24 3.21
N THR A 190 -10.63 13.29 2.82
CA THR A 190 -10.27 14.14 1.68
C THR A 190 -9.07 15.04 1.98
N PHE A 191 -8.93 15.50 3.22
CA PHE A 191 -7.90 16.44 3.63
C PHE A 191 -6.89 15.77 4.56
N LYS A 192 -5.64 16.24 4.51
CA LYS A 192 -4.62 15.89 5.50
C LYS A 192 -4.90 16.62 6.82
N ASN A 193 -4.62 15.97 7.94
CA ASN A 193 -4.68 16.66 9.24
C ASN A 193 -3.58 17.73 9.33
N PRO A 194 -3.85 18.88 10.01
CA PRO A 194 -2.84 19.91 10.23
C PRO A 194 -1.66 19.35 11.04
N ILE A 195 -0.43 19.68 10.64
CA ILE A 195 0.79 19.17 11.28
C ILE A 195 0.98 19.73 12.70
N ASN A 196 0.48 20.95 12.96
CA ASN A 196 0.70 21.67 14.21
C ASN A 196 -0.52 21.71 15.15
N GLN A 197 -1.55 20.91 14.90
CA GLN A 197 -2.78 20.89 15.69
C GLN A 197 -3.20 19.43 15.89
N SER A 198 -2.46 18.71 16.72
CA SER A 198 -2.68 17.27 16.99
C SER A 198 -4.09 16.94 17.46
N ASP A 199 -4.79 17.92 18.07
CA ASP A 199 -6.10 17.75 18.67
C ASP A 199 -7.27 18.01 17.69
N LYS A 200 -6.98 18.59 16.51
CA LYS A 200 -7.99 18.91 15.51
C LYS A 200 -7.88 17.96 14.32
N LYS A 201 -8.78 17.01 14.28
CA LYS A 201 -9.01 16.18 13.09
C LYS A 201 -9.91 16.92 12.10
N VAL A 202 -9.74 16.68 10.81
CA VAL A 202 -10.44 17.40 9.73
C VAL A 202 -11.82 16.77 9.42
N TRP A 203 -12.37 16.02 10.33
CA TRP A 203 -13.73 15.49 10.24
C TRP A 203 -14.50 15.78 11.50
#